data_224031f6e62a81dcfa81362895980b97
#
_entry.id   224031f6e62a81dcfa81362895980b97
#
_cell.length_a   1.000
_cell.length_b   1.000
_cell.length_c   1.000
_cell.angle_alpha   90.00
_cell.angle_beta   90.00
_cell.angle_gamma   90.00
#
_symmetry.space_group_name_H-M   'P 1'
#
loop_
_entity.id
_entity.type
_entity.pdbx_description
1 polymer ?
#
loop_
_entity_poly.entity_id
_entity_poly.type
_entity_poly.pdbx_seq_one_letter_code
_entity_poly.pdbx_strand_id
1 'polypeptide(L)'
;MKSTAIAILACLLVLTACQNEVRKEMRPLVNSINQKIGHIDSNHRIEILEDDLHMGDTLMKIRGYTMDGKILKLVAVTTTPHHVRDDYFYFENEHVIFSGHLMNDKDELLAAEYKYYYEKDKIVESLFWEDHYEKGKRFPHEQFREFEPDMDSLLSSERERILYLTGKLEMEGFVVKHLNEHLIN
;
A
#
# COMPACT_ATOMS: atom_id res chain seq x y z
N MET A 1 -22.07 -15.65 -40.82
CA MET A 1 -22.27 -15.35 -39.37
C MET A 1 -21.59 -16.33 -38.39
N LYS A 2 -21.36 -17.61 -38.72
CA LYS A 2 -20.69 -18.56 -37.81
C LYS A 2 -19.19 -18.32 -37.65
N SER A 3 -18.50 -17.77 -38.67
CA SER A 3 -17.03 -17.57 -38.64
C SER A 3 -16.58 -16.41 -37.72
N THR A 4 -17.37 -15.33 -37.63
CA THR A 4 -17.06 -14.17 -36.75
C THR A 4 -17.20 -14.48 -35.27
N ALA A 5 -18.15 -15.33 -34.90
CA ALA A 5 -18.35 -15.74 -33.50
C ALA A 5 -17.18 -16.58 -32.96
N ILE A 6 -16.60 -17.46 -33.83
CA ILE A 6 -15.45 -18.29 -33.49
C ILE A 6 -14.19 -17.45 -33.28
N ALA A 7 -13.99 -16.40 -34.13
CA ALA A 7 -12.83 -15.50 -33.99
C ALA A 7 -12.88 -14.67 -32.69
N ILE A 8 -14.07 -14.19 -32.31
CA ILE A 8 -14.25 -13.44 -31.04
C ILE A 8 -14.01 -14.32 -29.83
N LEU A 9 -14.50 -15.57 -29.86
CA LEU A 9 -14.29 -16.52 -28.78
C LEU A 9 -12.81 -16.90 -28.63
N ALA A 10 -12.08 -17.07 -29.74
CA ALA A 10 -10.65 -17.34 -29.74
C ALA A 10 -9.84 -16.17 -29.17
N CYS A 11 -10.17 -14.91 -29.50
CA CYS A 11 -9.52 -13.72 -28.94
C CYS A 11 -9.77 -13.60 -27.43
N LEU A 12 -10.97 -13.89 -26.94
CA LEU A 12 -11.28 -13.88 -25.51
C LEU A 12 -10.49 -14.94 -24.73
N LEU A 13 -10.32 -16.13 -25.30
CA LEU A 13 -9.53 -17.21 -24.67
C LEU A 13 -8.04 -16.87 -24.62
N VAL A 14 -7.48 -16.21 -25.63
CA VAL A 14 -6.08 -15.76 -25.63
C VAL A 14 -5.85 -14.67 -24.59
N LEU A 15 -6.76 -13.71 -24.44
CA LEU A 15 -6.63 -12.64 -23.45
C LEU A 15 -6.68 -13.19 -22.00
N THR A 16 -7.57 -14.15 -21.74
CA THR A 16 -7.63 -14.79 -20.40
C THR A 16 -6.41 -15.68 -20.10
N ALA A 17 -5.82 -16.32 -21.11
CA ALA A 17 -4.59 -17.10 -20.95
C ALA A 17 -3.39 -16.19 -20.64
N CYS A 18 -3.22 -15.07 -21.33
CA CYS A 18 -2.16 -14.09 -21.03
C CYS A 18 -2.29 -13.50 -19.61
N GLN A 19 -3.49 -13.17 -19.17
CA GLN A 19 -3.69 -12.67 -17.80
C GLN A 19 -3.31 -13.72 -16.75
N ASN A 20 -3.61 -14.99 -16.98
CA ASN A 20 -3.25 -16.07 -16.05
C ASN A 20 -1.73 -16.36 -16.00
N GLU A 21 -0.99 -16.15 -17.09
CA GLU A 21 0.47 -16.28 -17.10
C GLU A 21 1.14 -15.14 -16.36
N VAL A 22 0.74 -13.90 -16.58
CA VAL A 22 1.23 -12.72 -15.85
C VAL A 22 0.99 -12.86 -14.35
N ARG A 23 -0.17 -13.36 -13.93
CA ARG A 23 -0.47 -13.63 -12.51
C ARG A 23 0.42 -14.70 -11.90
N LYS A 24 0.81 -15.73 -12.65
CA LYS A 24 1.74 -16.76 -12.15
C LYS A 24 3.14 -16.23 -11.93
N GLU A 25 3.60 -15.29 -12.75
CA GLU A 25 4.91 -14.64 -12.60
C GLU A 25 4.96 -13.63 -11.46
N MET A 26 3.86 -12.92 -11.17
CA MET A 26 3.82 -11.92 -10.09
C MET A 26 3.72 -12.53 -8.68
N ARG A 27 3.09 -13.70 -8.50
CA ARG A 27 2.98 -14.37 -7.19
C ARG A 27 4.30 -14.59 -6.45
N PRO A 28 5.40 -15.02 -7.10
CA PRO A 28 6.70 -15.16 -6.45
C PRO A 28 7.24 -13.81 -5.94
N LEU A 29 7.03 -12.71 -6.67
CA LEU A 29 7.45 -11.38 -6.29
C LEU A 29 6.68 -10.88 -5.07
N VAL A 30 5.35 -10.98 -5.08
CA VAL A 30 4.50 -10.62 -3.93
C VAL A 30 4.87 -11.44 -2.69
N ASN A 31 5.14 -12.73 -2.85
CA ASN A 31 5.61 -13.58 -1.76
C ASN A 31 6.98 -13.12 -1.23
N SER A 32 7.90 -12.72 -2.11
CA SER A 32 9.20 -12.16 -1.72
C SER A 32 9.04 -10.86 -0.94
N ILE A 33 8.15 -9.97 -1.37
CA ILE A 33 7.84 -8.71 -0.66
C ILE A 33 7.25 -9.02 0.72
N ASN A 34 6.29 -9.94 0.82
CA ASN A 34 5.71 -10.35 2.09
C ASN A 34 6.73 -10.96 3.06
N GLN A 35 7.70 -11.72 2.56
CA GLN A 35 8.82 -12.20 3.38
C GLN A 35 9.69 -11.06 3.91
N LYS A 36 10.01 -10.06 3.08
CA LYS A 36 10.78 -8.87 3.50
C LYS A 36 10.01 -8.07 4.56
N ILE A 37 8.71 -7.87 4.38
CA ILE A 37 7.82 -7.25 5.38
C ILE A 37 7.93 -8.00 6.71
N GLY A 38 7.77 -9.33 6.68
CA GLY A 38 7.90 -10.16 7.87
C GLY A 38 9.27 -10.06 8.56
N HIS A 39 10.36 -9.95 7.79
CA HIS A 39 11.70 -9.71 8.33
C HIS A 39 11.84 -8.34 8.98
N ILE A 40 11.28 -7.29 8.38
CA ILE A 40 11.28 -5.94 8.96
C ILE A 40 10.49 -5.95 10.28
N ASP A 41 9.27 -6.51 10.28
CA ASP A 41 8.40 -6.51 11.46
C ASP A 41 8.93 -7.37 12.63
N SER A 42 9.75 -8.39 12.35
CA SER A 42 10.37 -9.24 13.36
C SER A 42 11.77 -8.80 13.83
N ASN A 43 12.31 -7.72 13.26
CA ASN A 43 13.67 -7.28 13.55
C ASN A 43 13.75 -6.47 14.86
N HIS A 44 14.47 -7.00 15.85
CA HIS A 44 14.65 -6.37 17.16
C HIS A 44 15.73 -5.27 17.22
N ARG A 45 16.46 -5.01 16.13
CA ARG A 45 17.50 -3.97 16.03
C ARG A 45 17.01 -2.65 15.45
N ILE A 46 15.70 -2.54 15.27
CA ILE A 46 15.07 -1.36 14.69
C ILE A 46 14.98 -0.27 15.75
N GLU A 47 15.45 0.93 15.39
CA GLU A 47 15.22 2.15 16.15
C GLU A 47 13.86 2.73 15.74
N ILE A 48 13.12 3.28 16.70
CA ILE A 48 11.80 3.85 16.45
C ILE A 48 11.87 5.35 16.70
N LEU A 49 11.51 6.14 15.69
CA LEU A 49 11.26 7.56 15.77
C LEU A 49 9.74 7.77 15.87
N GLU A 50 9.29 8.63 16.77
CA GLU A 50 7.86 8.85 17.01
C GLU A 50 7.55 10.35 17.07
N ASP A 51 6.39 10.74 16.52
CA ASP A 51 5.81 12.07 16.67
C ASP A 51 4.28 11.97 16.78
N ASP A 52 3.69 12.81 17.63
CA ASP A 52 2.25 12.89 17.86
C ASP A 52 1.77 14.31 17.48
N LEU A 53 0.94 14.41 16.45
CA LEU A 53 0.41 15.68 15.97
C LEU A 53 -1.06 15.85 16.37
N HIS A 54 -1.36 16.94 17.05
CA HIS A 54 -2.71 17.33 17.43
C HIS A 54 -3.21 18.49 16.55
N MET A 55 -4.30 18.25 15.81
CA MET A 55 -4.90 19.23 14.90
C MET A 55 -6.41 19.32 15.16
N GLY A 56 -6.81 20.15 16.16
CA GLY A 56 -8.19 20.18 16.62
C GLY A 56 -8.62 18.82 17.18
N ASP A 57 -9.69 18.21 16.62
CA ASP A 57 -10.20 16.91 17.04
C ASP A 57 -9.48 15.73 16.37
N THR A 58 -8.42 16.00 15.59
CA THR A 58 -7.62 14.99 14.91
C THR A 58 -6.33 14.76 15.67
N LEU A 59 -6.05 13.48 15.99
CA LEU A 59 -4.77 13.01 16.48
C LEU A 59 -4.10 12.17 15.39
N MET A 60 -2.87 12.51 15.02
CA MET A 60 -2.04 11.69 14.12
C MET A 60 -0.80 11.23 14.88
N LYS A 61 -0.61 9.92 14.99
CA LYS A 61 0.59 9.28 15.52
C LYS A 61 1.45 8.79 14.37
N ILE A 62 2.72 9.21 14.35
CA ILE A 62 3.66 8.85 13.29
C ILE A 62 4.78 8.03 13.91
N ARG A 63 5.16 6.94 13.25
CA ARG A 63 6.30 6.09 13.63
C ARG A 63 7.16 5.78 12.43
N GLY A 64 8.44 6.11 12.52
CA GLY A 64 9.48 5.71 11.58
C GLY A 64 10.31 4.59 12.20
N TYR A 65 10.47 3.50 11.50
CA TYR A 65 11.29 2.35 11.90
C TYR A 65 12.56 2.36 11.07
N THR A 66 13.70 2.56 11.74
CA THR A 66 15.00 2.76 11.08
C THR A 66 16.03 1.73 11.51
N MET A 67 16.97 1.46 10.64
CA MET A 67 18.17 0.66 10.93
C MET A 67 19.35 1.22 10.14
N ASP A 68 20.46 1.48 10.81
CA ASP A 68 21.67 2.07 10.24
C ASP A 68 21.39 3.40 9.49
N GLY A 69 20.50 4.24 10.06
CA GLY A 69 20.10 5.53 9.50
C GLY A 69 19.20 5.44 8.26
N LYS A 70 18.70 4.25 7.90
CA LYS A 70 17.77 4.05 6.79
C LYS A 70 16.39 3.71 7.31
N ILE A 71 15.36 4.29 6.69
CA ILE A 71 13.99 3.93 7.00
C ILE A 71 13.64 2.60 6.35
N LEU A 72 13.01 1.71 7.14
CA LEU A 72 12.52 0.41 6.68
C LEU A 72 11.01 0.36 6.66
N LYS A 73 10.36 1.11 7.56
CA LYS A 73 8.91 1.17 7.68
C LYS A 73 8.49 2.53 8.19
N LEU A 74 7.38 3.02 7.69
CA LEU A 74 6.71 4.24 8.15
C LEU A 74 5.25 3.92 8.42
N VAL A 75 4.74 4.34 9.56
CA VAL A 75 3.34 4.14 9.95
C VAL A 75 2.76 5.46 10.41
N ALA A 76 1.54 5.76 9.98
CA ALA A 76 0.77 6.86 10.51
C ALA A 76 -0.64 6.42 10.86
N VAL A 77 -1.04 6.64 12.10
CA VAL A 77 -2.40 6.38 12.58
C VAL A 77 -3.10 7.72 12.80
N THR A 78 -4.07 8.02 11.96
CA THR A 78 -4.89 9.23 12.06
C THR A 78 -6.22 8.89 12.68
N THR A 79 -6.52 9.51 13.82
CA THR A 79 -7.78 9.31 14.54
C THR A 79 -8.57 10.60 14.58
N THR A 80 -9.83 10.53 14.14
CA THR A 80 -10.83 11.60 14.28
C THR A 80 -12.02 11.07 15.09
N PRO A 81 -12.99 11.91 15.49
CA PRO A 81 -14.24 11.44 16.08
C PRO A 81 -14.98 10.38 15.21
N HIS A 82 -14.92 10.53 13.88
CA HIS A 82 -15.70 9.78 12.92
C HIS A 82 -14.96 8.57 12.33
N HIS A 83 -13.64 8.67 12.13
CA HIS A 83 -12.87 7.60 11.48
C HIS A 83 -11.48 7.38 12.10
N VAL A 84 -10.92 6.22 11.85
CA VAL A 84 -9.50 5.89 12.06
C VAL A 84 -8.92 5.47 10.72
N ARG A 85 -7.76 6.03 10.38
CA ARG A 85 -7.01 5.66 9.19
C ARG A 85 -5.59 5.27 9.58
N ASP A 86 -5.16 4.09 9.13
CA ASP A 86 -3.81 3.60 9.28
C ASP A 86 -3.15 3.59 7.91
N ASP A 87 -2.05 4.34 7.77
CA ASP A 87 -1.18 4.31 6.58
C ASP A 87 0.13 3.62 6.97
N TYR A 88 0.60 2.67 6.18
CA TYR A 88 1.86 1.99 6.40
C TYR A 88 2.61 1.76 5.09
N PHE A 89 3.92 2.04 5.13
CA PHE A 89 4.82 1.95 4.00
C PHE A 89 6.04 1.13 4.39
N TYR A 90 6.50 0.25 3.50
CA TYR A 90 7.71 -0.53 3.68
C TYR A 90 8.70 -0.20 2.58
N PHE A 91 9.98 -0.14 2.96
CA PHE A 91 11.05 0.31 2.10
C PHE A 91 12.16 -0.71 2.00
N GLU A 92 12.77 -0.81 0.83
CA GLU A 92 14.00 -1.53 0.57
C GLU A 92 14.93 -0.64 -0.28
N ASN A 93 16.13 -0.34 0.22
CA ASN A 93 17.09 0.54 -0.44
C ASN A 93 16.48 1.90 -0.86
N GLU A 94 15.69 2.49 0.03
CA GLU A 94 15.00 3.78 -0.16
C GLU A 94 13.83 3.75 -1.18
N HIS A 95 13.48 2.57 -1.72
CA HIS A 95 12.32 2.37 -2.58
C HIS A 95 11.13 1.85 -1.79
N VAL A 96 9.94 2.32 -2.09
CA VAL A 96 8.71 1.70 -1.57
C VAL A 96 8.55 0.33 -2.22
N ILE A 97 8.42 -0.71 -1.40
CA ILE A 97 8.12 -2.08 -1.86
C ILE A 97 6.68 -2.48 -1.56
N PHE A 98 6.06 -1.80 -0.59
CA PHE A 98 4.69 -2.05 -0.19
C PHE A 98 4.09 -0.83 0.48
N SER A 99 2.82 -0.52 0.19
CA SER A 99 2.00 0.38 0.99
C SER A 99 0.64 -0.23 1.29
N GLY A 100 0.06 0.21 2.39
CA GLY A 100 -1.27 -0.21 2.78
C GLY A 100 -2.01 0.89 3.53
N HIS A 101 -3.31 0.96 3.30
CA HIS A 101 -4.20 1.95 3.88
C HIS A 101 -5.43 1.26 4.42
N LEU A 102 -5.58 1.27 5.73
CA LEU A 102 -6.78 0.79 6.41
C LEU A 102 -7.60 1.99 6.88
N MET A 103 -8.86 2.02 6.52
CA MET A 103 -9.81 3.03 6.97
C MET A 103 -10.98 2.37 7.69
N ASN A 104 -11.30 2.87 8.89
CA ASN A 104 -12.48 2.46 9.64
C ASN A 104 -13.37 3.69 9.84
N ASP A 105 -14.52 3.72 9.19
CA ASP A 105 -15.57 4.69 9.42
C ASP A 105 -16.46 4.20 10.56
N LYS A 106 -16.55 5.00 11.63
CA LYS A 106 -17.29 4.64 12.84
C LYS A 106 -18.77 4.94 12.72
N ASP A 107 -19.15 5.88 11.86
CA ASP A 107 -20.52 6.31 11.66
C ASP A 107 -21.26 5.35 10.71
N GLU A 108 -20.58 4.93 9.64
CA GLU A 108 -21.11 3.99 8.66
C GLU A 108 -20.84 2.52 9.01
N LEU A 109 -20.05 2.26 10.06
CA LEU A 109 -19.56 0.93 10.43
C LEU A 109 -18.92 0.21 9.26
N LEU A 110 -18.13 0.96 8.48
CA LEU A 110 -17.43 0.51 7.27
C LEU A 110 -15.94 0.41 7.53
N ALA A 111 -15.33 -0.70 7.13
CA ALA A 111 -13.89 -0.82 7.05
C ALA A 111 -13.47 -1.10 5.61
N ALA A 112 -12.39 -0.44 5.17
CA ALA A 112 -11.80 -0.64 3.86
C ALA A 112 -10.28 -0.75 3.98
N GLU A 113 -9.67 -1.68 3.27
CA GLU A 113 -8.21 -1.83 3.22
C GLU A 113 -7.74 -1.90 1.77
N TYR A 114 -6.73 -1.09 1.45
CA TYR A 114 -6.03 -1.07 0.17
C TYR A 114 -4.60 -1.55 0.39
N LYS A 115 -4.09 -2.39 -0.50
CA LYS A 115 -2.71 -2.89 -0.51
C LYS A 115 -2.11 -2.74 -1.88
N TYR A 116 -0.89 -2.19 -1.93
CA TYR A 116 -0.15 -1.99 -3.16
C TYR A 116 1.25 -2.60 -3.01
N TYR A 117 1.62 -3.44 -3.97
CA TYR A 117 2.95 -4.07 -4.05
C TYR A 117 3.72 -3.42 -5.19
N TYR A 118 4.98 -3.10 -4.95
CA TYR A 118 5.80 -2.35 -5.89
C TYR A 118 7.06 -3.13 -6.27
N GLU A 119 7.44 -3.04 -7.54
CA GLU A 119 8.75 -3.40 -8.05
C GLU A 119 9.28 -2.25 -8.90
N LYS A 120 10.43 -1.67 -8.52
CA LYS A 120 11.09 -0.57 -9.25
C LYS A 120 10.07 0.52 -9.65
N ASP A 121 9.35 1.03 -8.66
CA ASP A 121 8.37 2.12 -8.78
C ASP A 121 7.12 1.82 -9.62
N LYS A 122 6.90 0.57 -9.97
CA LYS A 122 5.69 0.11 -10.63
C LYS A 122 4.86 -0.72 -9.67
N ILE A 123 3.56 -0.47 -9.64
CA ILE A 123 2.63 -1.34 -8.93
C ILE A 123 2.53 -2.64 -9.72
N VAL A 124 2.81 -3.75 -9.04
CA VAL A 124 2.72 -5.09 -9.60
C VAL A 124 1.47 -5.82 -9.15
N GLU A 125 0.90 -5.42 -8.01
CA GLU A 125 -0.38 -5.93 -7.53
C GLU A 125 -1.08 -4.87 -6.69
N SER A 126 -2.39 -4.75 -6.86
CA SER A 126 -3.28 -3.90 -6.06
C SER A 126 -4.44 -4.72 -5.55
N LEU A 127 -4.64 -4.69 -4.24
CA LEU A 127 -5.69 -5.44 -3.57
C LEU A 127 -6.58 -4.49 -2.78
N PHE A 128 -7.87 -4.71 -2.85
CA PHE A 128 -8.88 -3.95 -2.14
C PHE A 128 -9.82 -4.87 -1.41
N TRP A 129 -10.18 -4.49 -0.20
CA TRP A 129 -11.21 -5.12 0.60
C TRP A 129 -12.06 -4.05 1.28
N GLU A 130 -13.35 -4.30 1.35
CA GLU A 130 -14.32 -3.45 2.02
C GLU A 130 -15.43 -4.31 2.62
N ASP A 131 -15.86 -4.02 3.84
CA ASP A 131 -17.00 -4.67 4.47
C ASP A 131 -17.60 -3.78 5.58
N HIS A 132 -18.90 -3.97 5.83
CA HIS A 132 -19.56 -3.44 7.00
C HIS A 132 -19.23 -4.33 8.19
N TYR A 133 -18.73 -3.75 9.28
CA TYR A 133 -18.38 -4.53 10.45
C TYR A 133 -19.44 -4.44 11.55
N GLU A 134 -19.72 -5.57 12.18
CA GLU A 134 -20.40 -5.60 13.46
C GLU A 134 -19.34 -5.43 14.57
N LYS A 135 -19.66 -4.57 15.56
CA LYS A 135 -18.76 -4.28 16.67
C LYS A 135 -18.28 -5.57 17.34
N GLY A 136 -16.98 -5.84 17.27
CA GLY A 136 -16.35 -7.01 17.90
C GLY A 136 -16.11 -8.23 17.00
N LYS A 137 -16.48 -8.22 15.73
CA LYS A 137 -16.13 -9.28 14.76
C LYS A 137 -14.79 -8.97 14.11
N ARG A 138 -13.92 -9.99 13.95
CA ARG A 138 -12.69 -9.90 13.14
C ARG A 138 -13.05 -10.08 11.67
N PHE A 139 -12.38 -9.28 10.82
CA PHE A 139 -12.53 -9.36 9.38
C PHE A 139 -11.90 -10.63 8.81
N PRO A 140 -12.57 -11.36 7.92
CA PRO A 140 -11.95 -12.50 7.22
C PRO A 140 -10.93 -11.99 6.20
N HIS A 141 -9.69 -12.43 6.31
CA HIS A 141 -8.59 -12.09 5.39
C HIS A 141 -8.79 -12.59 3.93
N GLU A 142 -9.86 -13.31 3.65
CA GLU A 142 -10.06 -14.02 2.38
C GLU A 142 -10.81 -13.22 1.31
N GLN A 143 -11.16 -11.95 1.57
CA GLN A 143 -12.07 -11.18 0.71
C GLN A 143 -11.38 -10.13 -0.18
N PHE A 144 -10.05 -10.06 -0.22
CA PHE A 144 -9.35 -9.13 -1.09
C PHE A 144 -9.65 -9.39 -2.56
N ARG A 145 -9.97 -8.32 -3.30
CA ARG A 145 -10.18 -8.31 -4.75
C ARG A 145 -9.06 -7.51 -5.40
N GLU A 146 -8.62 -7.93 -6.56
CA GLU A 146 -7.76 -7.14 -7.41
C GLU A 146 -8.54 -5.96 -8.00
N PHE A 147 -7.90 -4.81 -8.17
CA PHE A 147 -8.44 -3.64 -8.83
C PHE A 147 -7.34 -2.87 -9.54
N GLU A 148 -7.71 -2.03 -10.50
CA GLU A 148 -6.77 -1.16 -11.22
C GLU A 148 -6.94 0.27 -10.69
N PRO A 149 -5.96 0.79 -9.91
CA PRO A 149 -6.00 2.18 -9.45
C PRO A 149 -5.66 3.16 -10.58
N ASP A 150 -6.08 4.41 -10.43
CA ASP A 150 -5.49 5.50 -11.20
C ASP A 150 -4.04 5.71 -10.73
N MET A 151 -3.10 5.23 -11.55
CA MET A 151 -1.68 5.15 -11.20
C MET A 151 -1.06 6.51 -10.92
N ASP A 152 -1.35 7.52 -11.72
CA ASP A 152 -0.74 8.84 -11.60
C ASP A 152 -1.23 9.54 -10.32
N SER A 153 -2.52 9.48 -10.06
CA SER A 153 -3.12 10.01 -8.83
C SER A 153 -2.61 9.29 -7.58
N LEU A 154 -2.52 7.95 -7.64
CA LEU A 154 -2.05 7.14 -6.51
C LEU A 154 -0.59 7.45 -6.18
N LEU A 155 0.32 7.37 -7.15
CA LEU A 155 1.75 7.60 -6.93
C LEU A 155 2.04 9.02 -6.40
N SER A 156 1.30 10.03 -6.91
CA SER A 156 1.39 11.41 -6.40
C SER A 156 0.97 11.49 -4.92
N SER A 157 -0.18 10.89 -4.59
CA SER A 157 -0.73 10.88 -3.22
C SER A 157 0.19 10.14 -2.24
N GLU A 158 0.72 8.98 -2.63
CA GLU A 158 1.66 8.18 -1.83
C GLU A 158 2.93 8.99 -1.52
N ARG A 159 3.50 9.61 -2.55
CA ARG A 159 4.68 10.44 -2.43
C ARG A 159 4.47 11.61 -1.48
N GLU A 160 3.40 12.39 -1.69
CA GLU A 160 3.08 13.52 -0.83
C GLU A 160 2.91 13.08 0.63
N ARG A 161 2.24 11.94 0.83
CA ARG A 161 2.04 11.39 2.16
C ARG A 161 3.36 10.98 2.82
N ILE A 162 4.23 10.26 2.12
CA ILE A 162 5.53 9.84 2.64
C ILE A 162 6.40 11.07 2.96
N LEU A 163 6.50 12.06 2.06
CA LEU A 163 7.27 13.28 2.30
C LEU A 163 6.74 14.07 3.50
N TYR A 164 5.44 14.16 3.66
CA TYR A 164 4.84 14.81 4.82
C TYR A 164 5.22 14.10 6.13
N LEU A 165 5.07 12.78 6.18
CA LEU A 165 5.35 11.98 7.38
C LEU A 165 6.83 11.97 7.75
N THR A 166 7.74 11.82 6.78
CA THR A 166 9.19 11.87 7.02
C THR A 166 9.66 13.26 7.44
N GLY A 167 9.06 14.33 6.90
CA GLY A 167 9.32 15.70 7.34
C GLY A 167 8.92 15.95 8.80
N LYS A 168 7.84 15.30 9.28
CA LYS A 168 7.41 15.39 10.68
C LYS A 168 8.35 14.66 11.65
N LEU A 169 8.96 13.59 11.22
CA LEU A 169 9.97 12.86 12.00
C LEU A 169 11.37 13.49 11.95
N GLU A 170 11.51 14.69 11.34
CA GLU A 170 12.80 15.40 11.19
C GLU A 170 13.89 14.51 10.52
N MET A 171 13.49 13.61 9.65
CA MET A 171 14.37 12.71 8.93
C MET A 171 15.05 13.47 7.78
N GLU A 172 16.01 14.34 8.11
CA GLU A 172 16.81 15.07 7.13
C GLU A 172 17.55 14.10 6.21
N GLY A 173 17.40 14.29 4.89
CA GLY A 173 18.10 13.51 3.87
C GLY A 173 17.42 12.21 3.45
N PHE A 174 16.24 11.85 4.01
CA PHE A 174 15.45 10.78 3.45
C PHE A 174 14.87 11.22 2.09
N VAL A 175 15.45 10.67 1.03
CA VAL A 175 14.98 10.89 -0.35
C VAL A 175 14.22 9.63 -0.77
N VAL A 176 12.93 9.76 -1.02
CA VAL A 176 12.16 8.74 -1.72
C VAL A 176 12.65 8.76 -3.16
N LYS A 177 13.67 7.94 -3.47
CA LYS A 177 14.13 7.76 -4.85
C LYS A 177 12.94 7.25 -5.66
N HIS A 178 12.82 7.69 -6.89
CA HIS A 178 11.91 7.16 -7.92
C HIS A 178 10.41 7.52 -7.87
N LEU A 179 9.82 7.91 -6.77
CA LEU A 179 8.54 8.61 -6.86
C LEU A 179 8.68 9.98 -7.57
N ASN A 180 9.94 10.36 -7.90
CA ASN A 180 10.28 11.66 -8.49
C ASN A 180 10.49 11.66 -10.01
N GLU A 181 10.81 10.54 -10.65
CA GLU A 181 11.33 10.57 -12.04
C GLU A 181 10.22 10.61 -13.09
N HIS A 182 8.99 10.23 -12.78
CA HIS A 182 7.91 10.24 -13.76
C HIS A 182 7.11 11.54 -13.86
N LEU A 183 7.40 12.55 -13.02
CA LEU A 183 6.70 13.86 -13.05
C LEU A 183 7.50 14.99 -13.70
N ILE A 184 8.66 14.72 -14.32
CA ILE A 184 9.53 15.75 -14.93
C ILE A 184 9.69 15.55 -16.47
N ASN A 185 8.90 14.69 -17.10
CA ASN A 185 8.89 14.56 -18.57
C ASN A 185 7.55 14.93 -19.16
#